data_3f27b7b7189320bbfff10e7b1ec4558e
#
_entry.id   3f27b7b7189320bbfff10e7b1ec4558e
#
_cell.length_a   1.000
_cell.length_b   1.000
_cell.length_c   1.000
_cell.angle_alpha   90.00
_cell.angle_beta   90.00
_cell.angle_gamma   90.00
#
_symmetry.space_group_name_H-M   'P 1'
#
loop_
_entity.id
_entity.type
_entity.pdbx_description
1 polymer ?
#
loop_
_entity_poly.entity_id
_entity_poly.type
_entity_poly.pdbx_seq_one_letter_code
_entity_poly.pdbx_strand_id
1 'polypeptide(L)'
;MRSMPAGVIDGVMRSDMYDTVYGSLNGITGILNNDLTNLSELMQQNSEYLDRLKVTPAMYLGSCRYKLPNYLDDDSSYVFIFKQFETYHIDAFFYIGGNDSMDTVLKLSEYGKKIGSPVRIVGIPKTIDNDLCETDHTPGFGSAAKYIASSL
;
A
#
# COMPACT_ATOMS: atom_id res chain seq x y z
N MET A 1 -3.14 -13.83 -10.98
CA MET A 1 -2.56 -12.51 -10.69
C MET A 1 -1.77 -12.65 -9.39
N ARG A 2 -0.46 -12.45 -9.41
CA ARG A 2 0.33 -12.49 -8.16
C ARG A 2 -0.09 -11.30 -7.31
N SER A 3 -0.26 -11.50 -6.01
CA SER A 3 -0.64 -10.44 -5.08
C SER A 3 0.46 -9.36 -5.03
N MET A 4 0.12 -8.11 -5.32
CA MET A 4 1.09 -7.00 -5.23
C MET A 4 1.63 -6.82 -3.80
N PRO A 5 0.81 -6.92 -2.74
CA PRO A 5 1.34 -6.93 -1.38
C PRO A 5 2.40 -8.00 -1.13
N ALA A 6 2.21 -9.21 -1.67
CA ALA A 6 3.19 -10.28 -1.53
C ALA A 6 4.54 -9.93 -2.19
N GLY A 7 4.52 -9.22 -3.32
CA GLY A 7 5.74 -8.73 -3.98
C GLY A 7 6.50 -7.71 -3.14
N VAL A 8 5.78 -6.77 -2.52
CA VAL A 8 6.37 -5.77 -1.61
C VAL A 8 6.97 -6.46 -0.39
N ILE A 9 6.21 -7.34 0.26
CA ILE A 9 6.66 -8.09 1.44
C ILE A 9 7.90 -8.92 1.12
N ASP A 10 7.89 -9.70 0.02
CA ASP A 10 9.03 -10.51 -0.41
C ASP A 10 10.28 -9.65 -0.67
N GLY A 11 10.11 -8.51 -1.33
CA GLY A 11 11.19 -7.55 -1.59
C GLY A 11 11.77 -6.94 -0.32
N VAL A 12 10.90 -6.53 0.61
CA VAL A 12 11.31 -5.98 1.92
C VAL A 12 12.07 -7.01 2.74
N MET A 13 11.53 -8.24 2.85
CA MET A 13 12.15 -9.32 3.62
C MET A 13 13.53 -9.74 3.07
N ARG A 14 13.74 -9.64 1.75
CA ARG A 14 15.04 -9.95 1.12
C ARG A 14 16.05 -8.83 1.22
N SER A 15 15.61 -7.62 1.54
CA SER A 15 16.50 -6.45 1.54
C SER A 15 17.36 -6.35 2.80
N ASP A 16 17.03 -7.08 3.87
CA ASP A 16 17.64 -6.99 5.21
C ASP A 16 17.72 -5.55 5.76
N MET A 17 16.90 -4.64 5.20
CA MET A 17 16.87 -3.22 5.58
C MET A 17 15.83 -2.91 6.65
N TYR A 18 14.88 -3.83 6.88
CA TYR A 18 13.74 -3.62 7.75
C TYR A 18 13.47 -4.85 8.59
N ASP A 19 13.21 -4.64 9.87
CA ASP A 19 12.99 -5.72 10.84
C ASP A 19 11.54 -6.21 10.85
N THR A 20 10.59 -5.32 10.58
CA THR A 20 9.16 -5.61 10.71
C THR A 20 8.35 -5.02 9.57
N VAL A 21 7.36 -5.78 9.12
CA VAL A 21 6.38 -5.36 8.11
C VAL A 21 4.99 -5.33 8.73
N TYR A 22 4.36 -4.18 8.68
CA TYR A 22 2.97 -3.99 9.07
C TYR A 22 2.07 -3.88 7.84
N GLY A 23 0.88 -4.48 7.93
CA GLY A 23 -0.19 -4.32 6.96
C GLY A 23 -1.30 -3.47 7.53
N SER A 24 -1.68 -2.39 6.85
CA SER A 24 -2.84 -1.58 7.23
C SER A 24 -4.12 -2.18 6.69
N LEU A 25 -5.09 -2.49 7.56
CA LEU A 25 -6.38 -3.04 7.14
C LEU A 25 -7.25 -1.95 6.52
N ASN A 26 -7.85 -2.27 5.38
CA ASN A 26 -8.67 -1.33 4.61
C ASN A 26 -7.93 -0.03 4.20
N GLY A 27 -6.68 -0.14 3.76
CA GLY A 27 -5.90 0.96 3.22
C GLY A 27 -5.60 2.04 4.26
N ILE A 28 -5.73 3.33 3.90
CA ILE A 28 -5.36 4.44 4.79
C ILE A 28 -6.25 4.53 6.04
N THR A 29 -7.49 4.01 5.98
CA THR A 29 -8.38 4.00 7.13
C THR A 29 -7.89 3.10 8.26
N GLY A 30 -7.14 2.05 7.94
CA GLY A 30 -6.50 1.21 8.95
C GLY A 30 -5.48 1.98 9.79
N ILE A 31 -4.70 2.87 9.17
CA ILE A 31 -3.79 3.75 9.92
C ILE A 31 -4.57 4.71 10.81
N LEU A 32 -5.63 5.34 10.25
CA LEU A 32 -6.46 6.29 11.00
C LEU A 32 -7.21 5.66 12.16
N ASN A 33 -7.53 4.37 12.07
CA ASN A 33 -8.22 3.62 13.13
C ASN A 33 -7.26 2.83 14.04
N ASN A 34 -5.94 2.94 13.80
CA ASN A 34 -4.92 2.13 14.47
C ASN A 34 -5.14 0.61 14.29
N ASP A 35 -5.58 0.22 13.09
CA ASP A 35 -5.88 -1.17 12.72
C ASP A 35 -4.76 -1.70 11.80
N LEU A 36 -3.63 -2.02 12.44
CA LEU A 36 -2.42 -2.52 11.80
C LEU A 36 -2.17 -3.97 12.21
N THR A 37 -1.81 -4.81 11.25
CA THR A 37 -1.46 -6.21 11.46
C THR A 37 0.04 -6.41 11.28
N ASN A 38 0.70 -7.06 12.24
CA ASN A 38 2.11 -7.44 12.10
C ASN A 38 2.25 -8.65 11.16
N LEU A 39 2.62 -8.38 9.91
CA LEU A 39 2.78 -9.41 8.89
C LEU A 39 4.04 -10.25 9.12
N SER A 40 5.07 -9.71 9.74
CA SER A 40 6.30 -10.45 10.07
C SER A 40 6.00 -11.54 11.09
N GLU A 41 5.20 -11.29 12.11
CA GLU A 41 4.76 -12.31 13.06
C GLU A 41 3.93 -13.41 12.40
N LEU A 42 3.00 -13.04 11.53
CA LEU A 42 2.19 -14.02 10.79
C LEU A 42 3.05 -14.94 9.91
N MET A 43 4.09 -14.39 9.30
CA MET A 43 5.03 -15.19 8.49
C MET A 43 5.93 -16.10 9.36
N GLN A 44 6.32 -15.64 10.55
CA GLN A 44 7.07 -16.48 11.50
C GLN A 44 6.23 -17.66 12.02
N GLN A 45 4.94 -17.41 12.27
CA GLN A 45 4.00 -18.45 12.74
C GLN A 45 3.62 -19.44 11.63
N ASN A 46 3.68 -19.03 10.37
CA ASN A 46 3.30 -19.86 9.22
C ASN A 46 4.26 -19.63 8.05
N SER A 47 5.18 -20.58 7.85
CA SER A 47 6.19 -20.51 6.78
C SER A 47 5.60 -20.48 5.36
N GLU A 48 4.38 -20.97 5.15
CA GLU A 48 3.68 -20.94 3.86
C GLU A 48 2.88 -19.67 3.62
N TYR A 49 2.83 -18.76 4.61
CA TYR A 49 1.97 -17.56 4.56
C TYR A 49 2.22 -16.72 3.31
N LEU A 50 3.48 -16.45 2.99
CA LEU A 50 3.84 -15.63 1.84
C LEU A 50 3.46 -16.32 0.50
N ASP A 51 3.64 -17.65 0.41
CA ASP A 51 3.30 -18.39 -0.80
C ASP A 51 1.79 -18.47 -0.99
N ARG A 52 1.04 -18.63 0.08
CA ARG A 52 -0.43 -18.53 0.05
C ARG A 52 -0.89 -17.13 -0.34
N LEU A 53 -0.24 -16.09 0.18
CA LEU A 53 -0.55 -14.70 -0.18
C LEU A 53 -0.29 -14.41 -1.66
N LYS A 54 0.75 -14.98 -2.27
CA LYS A 54 1.05 -14.84 -3.71
C LYS A 54 -0.07 -15.35 -4.62
N VAL A 55 -0.83 -16.34 -4.17
CA VAL A 55 -1.93 -16.95 -4.94
C VAL A 55 -3.31 -16.51 -4.46
N THR A 56 -3.41 -15.78 -3.35
CA THR A 56 -4.67 -15.25 -2.84
C THR A 56 -5.23 -14.22 -3.83
N PRO A 57 -6.47 -14.40 -4.30
CA PRO A 57 -7.12 -13.42 -5.16
C PRO A 57 -7.54 -12.19 -4.36
N ALA A 58 -7.59 -11.05 -5.03
CA ALA A 58 -8.09 -9.77 -4.53
C ALA A 58 -7.24 -9.13 -3.41
N MET A 59 -7.86 -8.23 -2.68
CA MET A 59 -7.22 -7.33 -1.73
C MET A 59 -7.16 -7.97 -0.34
N TYR A 60 -6.08 -8.68 -0.08
CA TYR A 60 -5.90 -9.37 1.20
C TYR A 60 -6.09 -8.47 2.43
N LEU A 61 -5.52 -7.27 2.39
CA LEU A 61 -5.66 -6.29 3.48
C LEU A 61 -6.93 -5.43 3.38
N GLY A 62 -7.84 -5.76 2.47
CA GLY A 62 -9.03 -4.94 2.21
C GLY A 62 -8.73 -3.67 1.40
N SER A 63 -9.72 -2.79 1.32
CA SER A 63 -9.62 -1.50 0.64
C SER A 63 -10.56 -0.48 1.27
N CYS A 64 -10.30 0.81 0.97
CA CYS A 64 -11.21 1.89 1.35
C CYS A 64 -11.42 2.86 0.19
N ARG A 65 -12.41 3.73 0.33
CA ARG A 65 -12.67 4.89 -0.54
C ARG A 65 -12.56 6.18 0.27
N TYR A 66 -11.47 6.31 1.00
CA TYR A 66 -11.21 7.51 1.78
C TYR A 66 -10.28 8.45 1.00
N LYS A 67 -10.68 9.71 0.88
CA LYS A 67 -9.85 10.77 0.30
C LYS A 67 -9.35 11.67 1.42
N LEU A 68 -8.03 11.80 1.52
CA LEU A 68 -7.44 12.78 2.42
C LEU A 68 -7.84 14.19 1.99
N PRO A 69 -8.27 15.07 2.93
CA PRO A 69 -8.48 16.47 2.64
C PRO A 69 -7.19 17.14 2.16
N ASN A 70 -7.28 18.36 1.70
CA ASN A 70 -6.07 19.14 1.48
C ASN A 70 -5.48 19.53 2.84
N TYR A 71 -4.20 19.24 3.06
CA TYR A 71 -3.52 19.53 4.33
C TYR A 71 -3.36 21.04 4.62
N LEU A 72 -3.62 21.90 3.64
CA LEU A 72 -3.67 23.35 3.83
C LEU A 72 -4.99 23.79 4.49
N ASP A 73 -6.05 23.01 4.32
CA ASP A 73 -7.38 23.29 4.89
C ASP A 73 -7.55 22.57 6.24
N ASP A 74 -7.15 21.29 6.30
CA ASP A 74 -7.20 20.46 7.50
C ASP A 74 -6.08 19.40 7.47
N ASP A 75 -5.12 19.51 8.38
CA ASP A 75 -4.00 18.60 8.49
C ASP A 75 -4.14 17.55 9.62
N SER A 76 -5.26 17.51 10.31
CA SER A 76 -5.49 16.62 11.45
C SER A 76 -5.22 15.14 11.14
N SER A 77 -5.70 14.66 9.98
CA SER A 77 -5.46 13.29 9.50
C SER A 77 -3.98 13.03 9.24
N TYR A 78 -3.26 14.03 8.71
CA TYR A 78 -1.82 13.90 8.44
C TYR A 78 -1.01 13.83 9.72
N VAL A 79 -1.29 14.73 10.67
CA VAL A 79 -0.68 14.72 12.00
C VAL A 79 -0.85 13.34 12.65
N PHE A 80 -2.05 12.78 12.59
CA PHE A 80 -2.33 11.46 13.14
C PHE A 80 -1.56 10.35 12.42
N ILE A 81 -1.56 10.32 11.08
CA ILE A 81 -0.85 9.34 10.27
C ILE A 81 0.65 9.36 10.58
N PHE A 82 1.28 10.53 10.58
CA PHE A 82 2.72 10.64 10.86
C PHE A 82 3.05 10.30 12.31
N LYS A 83 2.15 10.58 13.26
CA LYS A 83 2.28 10.09 14.64
C LYS A 83 2.23 8.57 14.72
N GLN A 84 1.38 7.90 13.92
CA GLN A 84 1.38 6.45 13.81
C GLN A 84 2.71 5.93 13.23
N PHE A 85 3.25 6.60 12.21
CA PHE A 85 4.56 6.23 11.66
C PHE A 85 5.67 6.30 12.71
N GLU A 86 5.67 7.33 13.55
CA GLU A 86 6.61 7.43 14.67
C GLU A 86 6.38 6.32 15.71
N THR A 87 5.12 6.07 16.09
CA THR A 87 4.75 5.07 17.12
C THR A 87 5.17 3.66 16.72
N TYR A 88 5.04 3.31 15.45
CA TYR A 88 5.40 1.98 14.91
C TYR A 88 6.80 1.94 14.30
N HIS A 89 7.59 3.02 14.42
CA HIS A 89 8.93 3.14 13.84
C HIS A 89 8.96 2.82 12.34
N ILE A 90 8.04 3.43 11.58
CA ILE A 90 7.91 3.19 10.15
C ILE A 90 8.93 4.04 9.38
N ASP A 91 9.86 3.39 8.68
CA ASP A 91 10.85 4.04 7.81
C ASP A 91 10.37 4.18 6.36
N ALA A 92 9.47 3.30 5.93
CA ALA A 92 8.92 3.33 4.58
C ALA A 92 7.44 2.94 4.58
N PHE A 93 6.64 3.70 3.84
CA PHE A 93 5.23 3.46 3.64
C PHE A 93 4.95 3.18 2.16
N PHE A 94 4.45 1.98 1.87
CA PHE A 94 4.07 1.55 0.52
C PHE A 94 2.56 1.59 0.37
N TYR A 95 2.04 2.38 -0.56
CA TYR A 95 0.61 2.47 -0.80
C TYR A 95 0.26 1.99 -2.22
N ILE A 96 -0.54 0.93 -2.28
CA ILE A 96 -0.90 0.25 -3.53
C ILE A 96 -2.33 0.64 -3.90
N GLY A 97 -2.54 1.18 -5.09
CA GLY A 97 -3.90 1.50 -5.53
C GLY A 97 -3.98 2.29 -6.82
N GLY A 98 -5.18 2.76 -7.13
CA GLY A 98 -5.49 3.56 -8.32
C GLY A 98 -5.18 5.05 -8.14
N ASN A 99 -5.78 5.89 -9.00
CA ASN A 99 -5.52 7.32 -9.07
C ASN A 99 -5.75 8.05 -7.72
N ASP A 100 -6.85 7.76 -7.01
CA ASP A 100 -7.11 8.34 -5.69
C ASP A 100 -6.06 7.95 -4.65
N SER A 101 -5.49 6.74 -4.77
CA SER A 101 -4.40 6.29 -3.89
C SER A 101 -3.10 7.00 -4.21
N MET A 102 -2.82 7.28 -5.48
CA MET A 102 -1.64 8.04 -5.90
C MET A 102 -1.76 9.52 -5.50
N ASP A 103 -2.95 10.11 -5.52
CA ASP A 103 -3.22 11.44 -4.94
C ASP A 103 -2.92 11.45 -3.43
N THR A 104 -3.34 10.41 -2.70
CA THR A 104 -3.00 10.24 -1.28
C THR A 104 -1.48 10.18 -1.05
N VAL A 105 -0.76 9.40 -1.88
CA VAL A 105 0.71 9.30 -1.83
C VAL A 105 1.36 10.66 -2.05
N LEU A 106 0.91 11.42 -3.04
CA LEU A 106 1.41 12.76 -3.34
C LEU A 106 1.24 13.67 -2.13
N LYS A 107 0.02 13.77 -1.59
CA LYS A 107 -0.30 14.60 -0.43
C LYS A 107 0.52 14.23 0.81
N LEU A 108 0.65 12.94 1.11
CA LEU A 108 1.48 12.47 2.23
C LEU A 108 2.97 12.80 2.01
N SER A 109 3.47 12.65 0.78
CA SER A 109 4.86 12.99 0.45
C SER A 109 5.15 14.47 0.62
N GLU A 110 4.23 15.33 0.17
CA GLU A 110 4.35 16.79 0.32
C GLU A 110 4.29 17.20 1.79
N TYR A 111 3.33 16.68 2.54
CA TYR A 111 3.22 16.94 3.97
C TYR A 111 4.44 16.43 4.75
N GLY A 112 4.91 15.23 4.46
CA GLY A 112 6.12 14.67 5.06
C GLY A 112 7.35 15.56 4.83
N LYS A 113 7.53 16.08 3.61
CA LYS A 113 8.59 17.06 3.31
C LYS A 113 8.42 18.36 4.11
N LYS A 114 7.19 18.86 4.22
CA LYS A 114 6.87 20.08 4.98
C LYS A 114 7.27 19.96 6.46
N ILE A 115 7.04 18.80 7.07
CA ILE A 115 7.36 18.57 8.49
C ILE A 115 8.76 17.97 8.73
N GLY A 116 9.54 17.75 7.66
CA GLY A 116 10.88 17.16 7.76
C GLY A 116 10.88 15.68 8.19
N SER A 117 9.84 14.94 7.89
CA SER A 117 9.76 13.50 8.22
C SER A 117 10.76 12.67 7.40
N PRO A 118 11.48 11.72 8.01
CA PRO A 118 12.40 10.83 7.31
C PRO A 118 11.68 9.68 6.58
N VAL A 119 10.37 9.49 6.79
CA VAL A 119 9.61 8.38 6.23
C VAL A 119 9.54 8.45 4.72
N ARG A 120 9.91 7.37 4.06
CA ARG A 120 9.83 7.23 2.60
C ARG A 120 8.42 6.85 2.19
N ILE A 121 7.74 7.70 1.44
CA ILE A 121 6.39 7.44 0.92
C ILE A 121 6.52 6.95 -0.52
N VAL A 122 6.07 5.71 -0.79
CA VAL A 122 6.20 5.04 -2.09
C VAL A 122 4.82 4.62 -2.60
N GLY A 123 4.44 5.16 -3.75
CA GLY A 123 3.21 4.74 -4.46
C GLY A 123 3.48 3.57 -5.39
N ILE A 124 2.57 2.59 -5.38
CA ILE A 124 2.57 1.47 -6.33
C ILE A 124 1.25 1.54 -7.10
N PRO A 125 1.27 2.10 -8.31
CA PRO A 125 0.05 2.29 -9.08
C PRO A 125 -0.52 0.95 -9.55
N LYS A 126 -1.84 0.81 -9.43
CA LYS A 126 -2.62 -0.35 -9.89
C LYS A 126 -3.93 0.13 -10.49
N THR A 127 -4.13 -0.15 -11.76
CA THR A 127 -5.37 0.18 -12.46
C THR A 127 -5.65 -0.85 -13.56
N ILE A 128 -6.92 -1.08 -13.87
CA ILE A 128 -7.36 -1.85 -15.04
C ILE A 128 -7.63 -0.95 -16.25
N ASP A 129 -7.59 0.37 -16.07
CA ASP A 129 -7.93 1.36 -17.09
C ASP A 129 -6.78 1.60 -18.10
N ASN A 130 -5.60 1.09 -17.77
CA ASN A 130 -4.38 1.21 -18.59
C ASN A 130 -3.98 2.67 -18.87
N ASP A 131 -4.16 3.53 -17.89
CA ASP A 131 -4.06 4.99 -17.98
C ASP A 131 -2.79 5.57 -17.31
N LEU A 132 -1.78 4.73 -17.01
CA LEU A 132 -0.49 5.21 -16.52
C LEU A 132 0.39 5.68 -17.68
N CYS A 133 0.97 6.87 -17.52
CA CYS A 133 1.98 7.38 -18.43
C CYS A 133 3.25 6.50 -18.40
N GLU A 134 4.02 6.50 -19.48
CA GLU A 134 5.32 5.83 -19.59
C GLU A 134 5.27 4.29 -19.45
N THR A 135 4.09 3.67 -19.59
CA THR A 135 3.93 2.22 -19.58
C THR A 135 2.89 1.73 -20.58
N ASP A 136 3.18 0.62 -21.26
CA ASP A 136 2.23 0.00 -22.21
C ASP A 136 1.15 -0.82 -21.50
N HIS A 137 1.49 -1.40 -20.34
CA HIS A 137 0.60 -2.30 -19.59
C HIS A 137 0.66 -2.01 -18.10
N THR A 138 -0.42 -1.49 -17.57
CA THR A 138 -0.53 -1.24 -16.13
C THR A 138 -0.77 -2.54 -15.35
N PRO A 139 -0.30 -2.63 -14.10
CA PRO A 139 -0.61 -3.77 -13.25
C PRO A 139 -2.12 -3.92 -13.02
N GLY A 140 -2.68 -5.04 -13.46
CA GLY A 140 -4.11 -5.34 -13.41
C GLY A 140 -4.81 -5.37 -14.78
N PHE A 141 -4.40 -4.55 -15.73
CA PHE A 141 -5.00 -4.47 -17.09
C PHE A 141 -4.95 -5.80 -17.82
N GLY A 142 -3.76 -6.41 -17.99
CA GLY A 142 -3.62 -7.67 -18.73
C GLY A 142 -4.43 -8.82 -18.14
N SER A 143 -4.56 -8.89 -16.80
CA SER A 143 -5.39 -9.90 -16.14
C SER A 143 -6.87 -9.66 -16.36
N ALA A 144 -7.33 -8.40 -16.35
CA ALA A 144 -8.72 -8.04 -16.62
C ALA A 144 -9.08 -8.34 -18.08
N ALA A 145 -8.23 -7.95 -19.04
CA ALA A 145 -8.40 -8.23 -20.46
C ALA A 145 -8.49 -9.74 -20.73
N LYS A 146 -7.57 -10.54 -20.14
CA LYS A 146 -7.61 -11.99 -20.27
C LYS A 146 -8.87 -12.60 -19.68
N TYR A 147 -9.32 -12.13 -18.52
CA TYR A 147 -10.54 -12.62 -17.89
C TYR A 147 -11.77 -12.37 -18.79
N ILE A 148 -11.93 -11.16 -19.30
CA ILE A 148 -13.02 -10.79 -20.20
C ILE A 148 -12.96 -11.65 -21.46
N ALA A 149 -11.82 -11.75 -22.13
CA ALA A 149 -11.66 -12.50 -23.37
C ALA A 149 -11.89 -14.02 -23.21
N SER A 150 -11.69 -14.56 -22.02
CA SER A 150 -11.91 -16.00 -21.73
C SER A 150 -13.30 -16.30 -21.17
N SER A 151 -14.11 -15.28 -20.86
CA SER A 151 -15.46 -15.42 -20.30
C SER A 151 -16.56 -15.16 -21.33
N LEU A 152 -16.20 -14.66 -22.51
CA LEU A 152 -17.05 -14.46 -23.67
C LEU A 152 -16.93 -15.64 -24.63
#